data_d96a2fee7c961eca76e1fdb53a58fe3b
#
_entry.id   d96a2fee7c961eca76e1fdb53a58fe3b
#
_cell.length_a   1.000
_cell.length_b   1.000
_cell.length_c   1.000
_cell.angle_alpha   90.00
_cell.angle_beta   90.00
_cell.angle_gamma   90.00
#
_symmetry.space_group_name_H-M   'P 1'
#
loop_
_entity.id
_entity.type
_entity.pdbx_description
1 polymer ?
#
loop_
_entity_poly.entity_id
_entity_poly.type
_entity_poly.pdbx_seq_one_letter_code
_entity_poly.pdbx_strand_id
1 'polypeptide(L)'
;MNITSTPQTQIPVEKLGPAGIRGDLVVVAIMANETRRDEDRLNDRTLRPFKVFARLGKTALVSEGVKGDFGPEDGESYLFLPDEAVAGRVRLNGGMMEFKKNAKGEKSLVDFECKATSLREAKNQFLDFALPFLDYQAYVANCPIFVQAIRIDDVDNQVQSIDYVSPYRAALNNQHIIEVSKDLAPIFAMYREAKNSHSDFYKFLCYHKIMDGLLGTLRTAINQRAHKLKIEFQRRRDLVPDDPEIAPIYRSDIGTPIKAFFDNVMTPQFRNAIAHFITKDGSILNLSAPSTMLKHAEIMYVSELCVRKLIESHQQLAARLAIKNGT
;
A
#
# COMPACT_ATOMS: atom_id res chain seq x y z
N MET A 1 -34.70 5.37 5.83
CA MET A 1 -34.45 5.44 4.38
C MET A 1 -33.45 4.40 3.99
N ASN A 2 -33.85 3.40 3.22
CA ASN A 2 -32.91 2.42 2.68
C ASN A 2 -32.19 3.06 1.50
N ILE A 3 -30.92 3.44 1.70
CA ILE A 3 -30.08 3.92 0.60
C ILE A 3 -29.64 2.67 -0.17
N THR A 4 -30.40 2.31 -1.20
CA THR A 4 -30.17 1.12 -2.04
C THR A 4 -29.38 1.43 -3.32
N SER A 5 -29.01 2.65 -3.57
CA SER A 5 -28.19 3.00 -4.73
C SER A 5 -26.79 3.35 -4.32
N THR A 6 -25.84 2.45 -4.59
CA THR A 6 -24.43 2.83 -4.69
C THR A 6 -24.33 3.81 -5.87
N PRO A 7 -23.90 5.05 -5.69
CA PRO A 7 -23.68 5.94 -6.83
C PRO A 7 -22.59 5.29 -7.71
N GLN A 8 -22.99 4.85 -8.90
CA GLN A 8 -22.02 4.44 -9.92
C GLN A 8 -21.38 5.71 -10.47
N THR A 9 -20.36 6.18 -9.79
CA THR A 9 -19.55 7.28 -10.29
C THR A 9 -18.51 6.70 -11.22
N GLN A 10 -18.78 6.73 -12.52
CA GLN A 10 -17.72 6.52 -13.51
C GLN A 10 -16.83 7.76 -13.49
N ILE A 11 -15.73 7.68 -12.75
CA ILE A 11 -14.70 8.71 -12.82
C ILE A 11 -13.82 8.34 -14.01
N PRO A 12 -13.74 9.17 -15.07
CA PRO A 12 -12.83 8.94 -16.17
C PRO A 12 -11.40 8.79 -15.64
N VAL A 13 -10.70 7.76 -16.08
CA VAL A 13 -9.34 7.43 -15.60
C VAL A 13 -8.39 8.62 -15.76
N GLU A 14 -8.60 9.44 -16.79
CA GLU A 14 -7.83 10.65 -17.07
C GLU A 14 -7.98 11.75 -16.00
N LYS A 15 -9.10 11.75 -15.28
CA LYS A 15 -9.37 12.71 -14.21
C LYS A 15 -8.80 12.29 -12.86
N LEU A 16 -8.31 11.06 -12.73
CA LEU A 16 -7.73 10.55 -11.49
C LEU A 16 -6.28 11.00 -11.26
N GLY A 17 -5.75 11.85 -12.15
CA GLY A 17 -4.36 12.28 -12.11
C GLY A 17 -3.37 11.18 -12.52
N PRO A 18 -2.07 11.46 -12.52
CA PRO A 18 -1.05 10.44 -12.74
C PRO A 18 -1.25 9.32 -11.73
N ALA A 19 -1.11 8.08 -12.17
CA ALA A 19 -1.20 6.93 -11.29
C ALA A 19 -0.24 7.14 -10.13
N GLY A 20 -0.77 7.36 -8.95
CA GLY A 20 0.04 7.49 -7.74
C GLY A 20 0.87 6.22 -7.57
N ILE A 21 2.04 6.36 -7.00
CA ILE A 21 2.93 5.24 -6.73
C ILE A 21 2.27 4.25 -5.75
N ARG A 22 1.34 4.70 -4.94
CA ARG A 22 0.71 3.91 -3.87
C ARG A 22 -0.21 2.80 -4.35
N GLY A 23 -0.82 2.90 -5.52
CA GLY A 23 -1.75 1.88 -6.01
C GLY A 23 -3.07 1.79 -5.23
N ASP A 24 -3.24 2.58 -4.17
CA ASP A 24 -4.49 2.67 -3.43
C ASP A 24 -5.37 3.77 -4.04
N LEU A 25 -6.65 3.49 -4.14
CA LEU A 25 -7.62 4.47 -4.58
C LEU A 25 -8.58 4.79 -3.44
N VAL A 26 -8.61 6.05 -3.04
CA VAL A 26 -9.60 6.56 -2.11
C VAL A 26 -10.60 7.38 -2.92
N VAL A 27 -11.85 6.94 -2.93
CA VAL A 27 -12.95 7.67 -3.57
C VAL A 27 -13.83 8.26 -2.47
N VAL A 28 -14.00 9.57 -2.49
CA VAL A 28 -14.93 10.26 -1.61
C VAL A 28 -16.12 10.71 -2.43
N ALA A 29 -17.29 10.18 -2.12
CA ALA A 29 -18.55 10.57 -2.70
C ALA A 29 -19.34 11.44 -1.72
N ILE A 30 -19.77 12.59 -2.15
CA ILE A 30 -20.61 13.51 -1.39
C ILE A 30 -21.99 13.51 -2.03
N MET A 31 -23.01 13.12 -1.27
CA MET A 31 -24.37 13.15 -1.79
C MET A 31 -24.88 14.58 -1.85
N ALA A 32 -25.69 14.89 -2.84
CA ALA A 32 -26.29 16.21 -2.98
C ALA A 32 -27.04 16.62 -1.71
N ASN A 33 -26.75 17.81 -1.23
CA ASN A 33 -27.41 18.38 -0.05
C ASN A 33 -27.61 19.88 -0.27
N GLU A 34 -28.85 20.34 -0.24
CA GLU A 34 -29.20 21.73 -0.51
C GLU A 34 -28.95 22.67 0.68
N THR A 35 -28.73 22.10 1.88
CA THR A 35 -28.69 22.90 3.12
C THR A 35 -27.27 23.16 3.64
N ARG A 36 -26.27 22.35 3.26
CA ARG A 36 -24.89 22.48 3.74
C ARG A 36 -23.90 22.40 2.59
N ARG A 37 -22.87 23.26 2.62
CA ARG A 37 -21.78 23.23 1.65
C ARG A 37 -20.93 21.97 1.82
N ASP A 38 -20.38 21.46 0.73
CA ASP A 38 -19.56 20.25 0.75
C ASP A 38 -18.29 20.41 1.61
N GLU A 39 -17.67 21.60 1.57
CA GLU A 39 -16.50 21.91 2.41
C GLU A 39 -16.82 21.84 3.90
N ASP A 40 -17.97 22.35 4.32
CA ASP A 40 -18.40 22.31 5.72
C ASP A 40 -18.65 20.87 6.19
N ARG A 41 -19.16 20.02 5.31
CA ARG A 41 -19.42 18.60 5.57
C ARG A 41 -18.14 17.79 5.64
N LEU A 42 -17.16 18.04 4.78
CA LEU A 42 -15.86 17.38 4.76
C LEU A 42 -14.97 17.81 5.93
N ASN A 43 -15.09 19.07 6.36
CA ASN A 43 -14.30 19.64 7.44
C ASN A 43 -14.96 19.57 8.82
N ASP A 44 -16.15 18.99 8.91
CA ASP A 44 -16.86 18.80 10.18
C ASP A 44 -16.03 17.92 11.13
N ARG A 45 -15.76 18.43 12.33
CA ARG A 45 -14.99 17.75 13.40
C ARG A 45 -15.85 17.43 14.62
N THR A 46 -17.16 17.54 14.51
CA THR A 46 -18.07 17.15 15.58
C THR A 46 -18.12 15.64 15.72
N LEU A 47 -18.28 15.15 16.96
CA LEU A 47 -18.44 13.73 17.23
C LEU A 47 -19.82 13.27 16.73
N ARG A 48 -19.85 12.33 15.80
CA ARG A 48 -21.07 11.86 15.14
C ARG A 48 -20.99 10.38 14.76
N PRO A 49 -22.12 9.76 14.36
CA PRO A 49 -22.14 8.34 14.00
C PRO A 49 -21.53 8.08 12.65
N PHE A 50 -20.73 7.00 12.58
CA PHE A 50 -20.18 6.45 11.34
C PHE A 50 -20.53 4.96 11.25
N LYS A 51 -20.74 4.52 10.01
CA LYS A 51 -20.83 3.10 9.67
C LYS A 51 -19.63 2.72 8.80
N VAL A 52 -18.93 1.68 9.23
CA VAL A 52 -17.78 1.15 8.48
C VAL A 52 -18.14 -0.23 7.98
N PHE A 53 -17.92 -0.45 6.71
CA PHE A 53 -18.13 -1.74 6.04
C PHE A 53 -16.80 -2.19 5.46
N ALA A 54 -16.44 -3.43 5.72
CA ALA A 54 -15.23 -4.00 5.14
C ALA A 54 -15.55 -5.27 4.36
N ARG A 55 -14.80 -5.46 3.27
CA ARG A 55 -14.82 -6.69 2.49
C ARG A 55 -13.56 -7.49 2.78
N LEU A 56 -13.74 -8.75 3.12
CA LEU A 56 -12.67 -9.69 3.38
C LEU A 56 -12.46 -10.62 2.18
N GLY A 57 -11.25 -11.06 1.99
CA GLY A 57 -10.93 -12.03 0.95
C GLY A 57 -9.59 -12.74 1.19
N LYS A 58 -9.27 -13.78 0.40
CA LYS A 58 -8.02 -14.56 0.45
C LYS A 58 -6.90 -13.89 -0.30
N THR A 59 -7.22 -12.93 -1.08
CA THR A 59 -6.27 -12.11 -1.83
C THR A 59 -6.54 -10.66 -1.53
N ALA A 60 -5.56 -9.81 -1.66
CA ALA A 60 -5.75 -8.38 -1.46
C ALA A 60 -6.59 -7.75 -2.59
N LEU A 61 -6.63 -8.37 -3.78
CA LEU A 61 -7.38 -7.86 -4.91
C LEU A 61 -8.81 -8.41 -4.91
N VAL A 62 -9.76 -7.53 -5.18
CA VAL A 62 -11.14 -7.92 -5.44
C VAL A 62 -11.20 -8.58 -6.81
N SER A 63 -11.40 -9.89 -6.84
CA SER A 63 -11.64 -10.62 -8.08
C SER A 63 -13.12 -10.55 -8.43
N GLU A 64 -13.56 -9.47 -9.05
CA GLU A 64 -14.89 -9.46 -9.67
C GLU A 64 -14.80 -10.08 -11.05
N GLY A 65 -15.51 -11.20 -11.23
CA GLY A 65 -15.85 -11.70 -12.55
C GLY A 65 -14.81 -12.52 -13.29
N VAL A 66 -13.75 -13.01 -12.67
CA VAL A 66 -12.94 -14.05 -13.30
C VAL A 66 -13.68 -15.38 -13.15
N LYS A 67 -14.63 -15.60 -14.03
CA LYS A 67 -15.13 -16.93 -14.35
C LYS A 67 -14.09 -17.59 -15.27
N GLY A 68 -13.03 -18.11 -14.67
CA GLY A 68 -12.06 -18.91 -15.37
C GLY A 68 -12.21 -20.36 -14.95
N ASP A 69 -12.01 -21.28 -15.88
CA ASP A 69 -12.05 -22.74 -15.64
C ASP A 69 -10.95 -23.25 -14.69
N PHE A 70 -10.30 -22.36 -13.94
CA PHE A 70 -9.16 -22.66 -13.09
C PHE A 70 -9.43 -22.66 -11.58
N GLY A 71 -10.65 -22.57 -11.16
CA GLY A 71 -11.02 -22.64 -9.76
C GLY A 71 -12.36 -23.30 -9.54
N PRO A 72 -12.60 -23.90 -8.38
CA PRO A 72 -13.94 -24.36 -8.06
C PRO A 72 -14.90 -23.18 -8.18
N GLU A 73 -16.00 -23.39 -8.88
CA GLU A 73 -17.09 -22.40 -9.04
C GLU A 73 -17.62 -21.89 -7.69
N ASP A 74 -17.43 -22.69 -6.67
CA ASP A 74 -17.68 -22.38 -5.28
C ASP A 74 -16.39 -21.86 -4.68
N GLY A 75 -16.24 -20.55 -4.63
CA GLY A 75 -15.10 -19.93 -3.94
C GLY A 75 -14.96 -20.58 -2.57
N GLU A 76 -13.78 -21.05 -2.26
CA GLU A 76 -13.50 -21.61 -0.94
C GLU A 76 -13.94 -20.60 0.11
N SER A 77 -14.89 -20.99 0.93
CA SER A 77 -15.39 -20.13 1.99
C SER A 77 -14.36 -20.04 3.11
N TYR A 78 -14.22 -18.88 3.67
CA TYR A 78 -13.24 -18.58 4.67
C TYR A 78 -13.64 -18.81 6.07
N LEU A 79 -14.37 -18.08 6.62
CA LEU A 79 -14.79 -18.11 7.99
C LEU A 79 -16.24 -18.61 7.97
N PHE A 80 -16.45 -19.88 8.23
CA PHE A 80 -17.80 -20.43 8.28
C PHE A 80 -18.57 -19.85 9.46
N LEU A 81 -19.71 -19.28 9.16
CA LEU A 81 -20.82 -19.29 10.10
C LEU A 81 -21.55 -20.63 9.92
N PRO A 82 -22.06 -21.22 10.99
CA PRO A 82 -23.00 -22.32 10.87
C PRO A 82 -24.08 -21.98 9.85
N ASP A 83 -24.56 -22.98 9.08
CA ASP A 83 -25.51 -22.76 7.97
C ASP A 83 -26.76 -22.02 8.39
N GLU A 84 -27.18 -22.22 9.64
CA GLU A 84 -28.38 -21.58 10.22
C GLU A 84 -28.15 -20.12 10.63
N ALA A 85 -26.89 -19.67 10.75
CA ALA A 85 -26.59 -18.31 11.17
C ALA A 85 -26.65 -17.35 9.97
N VAL A 86 -27.46 -16.32 10.08
CA VAL A 86 -27.53 -15.21 9.11
C VAL A 86 -26.34 -14.28 9.26
N ALA A 87 -25.92 -14.05 10.49
CA ALA A 87 -24.80 -13.17 10.85
C ALA A 87 -24.08 -13.68 12.10
N GLY A 88 -22.81 -13.30 12.27
CA GLY A 88 -22.01 -13.52 13.48
C GLY A 88 -21.65 -12.19 14.10
N ARG A 89 -21.84 -12.06 15.42
CA ARG A 89 -21.49 -10.85 16.15
C ARG A 89 -20.32 -11.11 17.06
N VAL A 90 -19.34 -10.21 17.01
CA VAL A 90 -18.18 -10.21 17.88
C VAL A 90 -18.18 -8.93 18.68
N ARG A 91 -18.29 -9.05 19.99
CA ARG A 91 -18.17 -7.92 20.92
C ARG A 91 -16.79 -8.00 21.56
N LEU A 92 -15.98 -6.96 21.36
CA LEU A 92 -14.72 -6.76 22.02
C LEU A 92 -14.75 -5.42 22.79
N ASN A 93 -13.72 -5.15 23.57
CA ASN A 93 -13.60 -3.90 24.31
C ASN A 93 -13.67 -2.70 23.35
N GLY A 94 -14.74 -1.93 23.40
CA GLY A 94 -14.90 -0.69 22.62
C GLY A 94 -15.81 -0.74 21.40
N GLY A 95 -16.33 -1.91 20.98
CA GLY A 95 -17.20 -1.96 19.81
C GLY A 95 -17.87 -3.31 19.56
N MET A 96 -18.63 -3.36 18.50
CA MET A 96 -19.27 -4.56 18.01
C MET A 96 -19.08 -4.66 16.50
N MET A 97 -18.55 -5.79 16.05
CA MET A 97 -18.52 -6.16 14.63
C MET A 97 -19.61 -7.18 14.32
N GLU A 98 -20.23 -7.01 13.19
CA GLU A 98 -21.16 -7.97 12.64
C GLU A 98 -20.59 -8.53 11.34
N PHE A 99 -20.41 -9.86 11.27
CA PHE A 99 -20.01 -10.55 10.07
C PHE A 99 -21.24 -11.01 9.33
N LYS A 100 -21.38 -10.63 8.07
CA LYS A 100 -22.48 -11.02 7.20
C LYS A 100 -22.00 -11.98 6.13
N LYS A 101 -22.88 -12.88 5.74
CA LYS A 101 -22.68 -13.75 4.60
C LYS A 101 -22.84 -12.95 3.31
N ASN A 102 -22.00 -13.20 2.32
CA ASN A 102 -22.22 -12.75 0.95
C ASN A 102 -23.28 -13.66 0.26
N ALA A 103 -23.55 -13.40 -1.02
CA ALA A 103 -24.50 -14.19 -1.80
C ALA A 103 -24.13 -15.69 -1.91
N LYS A 104 -22.85 -16.03 -1.64
CA LYS A 104 -22.35 -17.42 -1.63
C LYS A 104 -22.33 -18.06 -0.24
N GLY A 105 -22.85 -17.39 0.77
CA GLY A 105 -22.83 -17.85 2.16
C GLY A 105 -21.52 -17.64 2.91
N GLU A 106 -20.53 -16.98 2.32
CA GLU A 106 -19.22 -16.72 2.94
C GLU A 106 -19.29 -15.48 3.85
N LYS A 107 -18.59 -15.52 5.00
CA LYS A 107 -18.38 -14.36 5.86
C LYS A 107 -17.40 -13.39 5.21
N SER A 108 -17.82 -12.70 4.21
CA SER A 108 -16.93 -11.77 3.50
C SER A 108 -17.20 -10.31 3.80
N LEU A 109 -18.27 -10.01 4.53
CA LEU A 109 -18.66 -8.64 4.85
C LEU A 109 -18.62 -8.41 6.36
N VAL A 110 -18.05 -7.27 6.75
CA VAL A 110 -17.98 -6.82 8.14
C VAL A 110 -18.65 -5.47 8.26
N ASP A 111 -19.57 -5.35 9.17
CA ASP A 111 -20.19 -4.08 9.57
C ASP A 111 -19.68 -3.68 10.95
N PHE A 112 -19.33 -2.41 11.10
CA PHE A 112 -18.91 -1.82 12.37
C PHE A 112 -19.52 -0.43 12.51
N GLU A 113 -20.05 -0.13 13.68
CA GLU A 113 -20.60 1.18 13.99
C GLU A 113 -19.79 1.84 15.10
N CYS A 114 -19.44 3.11 14.90
CA CYS A 114 -18.68 3.89 15.87
C CYS A 114 -19.12 5.36 15.88
N LYS A 115 -18.61 6.11 16.86
CA LYS A 115 -18.66 7.57 16.86
C LYS A 115 -17.26 8.11 16.66
N ALA A 116 -17.11 9.04 15.72
CA ALA A 116 -15.84 9.65 15.37
C ALA A 116 -16.01 11.11 14.96
N THR A 117 -14.90 11.84 14.83
CA THR A 117 -14.89 13.23 14.40
C THR A 117 -14.53 13.36 12.91
N SER A 118 -14.15 12.25 12.29
CA SER A 118 -13.76 12.23 10.86
C SER A 118 -13.82 10.81 10.29
N LEU A 119 -13.87 10.71 8.95
CA LEU A 119 -13.74 9.46 8.21
C LEU A 119 -12.45 8.69 8.57
N ARG A 120 -11.34 9.43 8.72
CA ARG A 120 -10.05 8.84 9.09
C ARG A 120 -10.07 8.25 10.49
N GLU A 121 -10.66 8.92 11.44
CA GLU A 121 -10.78 8.41 12.81
C GLU A 121 -11.68 7.18 12.87
N ALA A 122 -12.81 7.18 12.16
CA ALA A 122 -13.69 6.02 12.05
C ALA A 122 -12.96 4.80 11.43
N LYS A 123 -12.14 5.02 10.39
CA LYS A 123 -11.29 3.99 9.81
C LYS A 123 -10.31 3.43 10.83
N ASN A 124 -9.61 4.30 11.57
CA ASN A 124 -8.62 3.87 12.55
C ASN A 124 -9.28 3.07 13.69
N GLN A 125 -10.43 3.52 14.21
CA GLN A 125 -11.19 2.78 15.23
C GLN A 125 -11.60 1.39 14.72
N PHE A 126 -12.06 1.29 13.47
CA PHE A 126 -12.36 0.00 12.86
C PHE A 126 -11.12 -0.91 12.77
N LEU A 127 -10.00 -0.40 12.28
CA LEU A 127 -8.77 -1.18 12.13
C LEU A 127 -8.22 -1.62 13.49
N ASP A 128 -8.18 -0.74 14.48
CA ASP A 128 -7.75 -1.05 15.85
C ASP A 128 -8.59 -2.17 16.48
N PHE A 129 -9.86 -2.23 16.11
CA PHE A 129 -10.80 -3.20 16.64
C PHE A 129 -10.77 -4.52 15.84
N ALA A 130 -10.76 -4.42 14.51
CA ALA A 130 -10.94 -5.57 13.63
C ALA A 130 -9.64 -6.37 13.42
N LEU A 131 -8.51 -5.70 13.25
CA LEU A 131 -7.27 -6.38 12.88
C LEU A 131 -6.81 -7.41 13.93
N PRO A 132 -6.78 -7.13 15.24
CA PRO A 132 -6.39 -8.14 16.22
C PRO A 132 -7.28 -9.39 16.20
N PHE A 133 -8.57 -9.20 15.90
CA PHE A 133 -9.49 -10.31 15.75
C PHE A 133 -9.23 -11.10 14.46
N LEU A 134 -9.03 -10.43 13.34
CA LEU A 134 -8.72 -11.06 12.05
C LEU A 134 -7.38 -11.79 12.08
N ASP A 135 -6.37 -11.24 12.76
CA ASP A 135 -5.07 -11.89 12.99
C ASP A 135 -5.25 -13.23 13.72
N TYR A 136 -6.03 -13.21 14.80
CA TYR A 136 -6.34 -14.41 15.55
C TYR A 136 -7.14 -15.43 14.71
N GLN A 137 -8.12 -14.97 13.93
CA GLN A 137 -8.89 -15.83 13.04
C GLN A 137 -8.00 -16.45 11.93
N ALA A 138 -7.08 -15.69 11.35
CA ALA A 138 -6.12 -16.20 10.37
C ALA A 138 -5.26 -17.33 10.96
N TYR A 139 -4.83 -17.18 12.21
CA TYR A 139 -4.09 -18.23 12.93
C TYR A 139 -4.94 -19.47 13.20
N VAL A 140 -6.15 -19.30 13.74
CA VAL A 140 -7.04 -20.43 14.09
C VAL A 140 -7.50 -21.20 12.87
N ALA A 141 -7.89 -20.47 11.81
CA ALA A 141 -8.38 -21.07 10.57
C ALA A 141 -7.25 -21.54 9.64
N ASN A 142 -5.99 -21.23 9.96
CA ASN A 142 -4.82 -21.51 9.13
C ASN A 142 -5.03 -21.04 7.67
N CYS A 143 -5.58 -19.84 7.50
CA CYS A 143 -5.85 -19.27 6.19
C CYS A 143 -5.49 -17.77 6.13
N PRO A 144 -5.14 -17.23 4.94
CA PRO A 144 -4.91 -15.81 4.79
C PRO A 144 -6.23 -15.05 4.89
N ILE A 145 -6.23 -13.90 5.54
CA ILE A 145 -7.38 -12.98 5.61
C ILE A 145 -6.91 -11.58 5.24
N PHE A 146 -7.47 -11.02 4.19
CA PHE A 146 -7.18 -9.68 3.71
C PHE A 146 -8.42 -8.79 3.84
N VAL A 147 -8.23 -7.54 4.25
CA VAL A 147 -9.22 -6.48 4.10
C VAL A 147 -9.05 -5.89 2.71
N GLN A 148 -9.92 -6.26 1.78
CA GLN A 148 -9.81 -5.88 0.37
C GLN A 148 -10.31 -4.46 0.08
N ALA A 149 -11.33 -4.03 0.81
CA ALA A 149 -11.91 -2.71 0.69
C ALA A 149 -12.55 -2.30 2.01
N ILE A 150 -12.54 -1.00 2.29
CA ILE A 150 -13.23 -0.39 3.43
C ILE A 150 -14.11 0.75 2.91
N ARG A 151 -15.40 0.70 3.21
CA ARG A 151 -16.33 1.80 2.99
C ARG A 151 -16.69 2.42 4.32
N ILE A 152 -16.66 3.73 4.39
CA ILE A 152 -16.98 4.50 5.60
C ILE A 152 -18.07 5.49 5.23
N ASP A 153 -19.20 5.38 5.90
CA ASP A 153 -20.35 6.25 5.72
C ASP A 153 -20.44 7.22 6.91
N ASP A 154 -20.24 8.51 6.66
CA ASP A 154 -20.58 9.59 7.57
C ASP A 154 -22.09 9.82 7.47
N VAL A 155 -22.82 9.34 8.46
CA VAL A 155 -24.29 9.28 8.40
C VAL A 155 -24.91 10.66 8.41
N ASP A 156 -24.41 11.57 9.24
CA ASP A 156 -24.98 12.90 9.45
C ASP A 156 -24.64 13.84 8.27
N ASN A 157 -23.43 13.72 7.75
CA ASN A 157 -22.97 14.56 6.64
C ASN A 157 -23.28 13.98 5.25
N GLN A 158 -23.78 12.74 5.19
CA GLN A 158 -24.03 12.03 3.93
C GLN A 158 -22.79 12.01 3.01
N VAL A 159 -21.63 11.77 3.62
CA VAL A 159 -20.34 11.62 2.93
C VAL A 159 -19.92 10.15 3.03
N GLN A 160 -19.51 9.59 1.93
CA GLN A 160 -19.01 8.23 1.85
C GLN A 160 -17.57 8.22 1.36
N SER A 161 -16.69 7.44 2.01
CA SER A 161 -15.34 7.16 1.54
C SER A 161 -15.21 5.68 1.25
N ILE A 162 -14.58 5.33 0.14
CA ILE A 162 -14.25 3.96 -0.22
C ILE A 162 -12.75 3.88 -0.48
N ASP A 163 -12.07 3.06 0.32
CA ASP A 163 -10.66 2.77 0.18
C ASP A 163 -10.52 1.35 -0.36
N TYR A 164 -9.82 1.19 -1.48
CA TYR A 164 -9.54 -0.13 -2.04
C TYR A 164 -8.22 -0.13 -2.81
N VAL A 165 -7.59 -1.30 -2.93
CA VAL A 165 -6.40 -1.46 -3.75
C VAL A 165 -6.80 -1.32 -5.22
N SER A 166 -6.33 -0.26 -5.86
CA SER A 166 -6.62 -0.01 -7.27
C SER A 166 -5.76 -0.91 -8.16
N PRO A 167 -6.32 -1.55 -9.18
CA PRO A 167 -5.53 -2.05 -10.27
C PRO A 167 -4.80 -0.88 -10.92
N TYR A 168 -3.56 -1.09 -11.37
CA TYR A 168 -2.73 -0.04 -11.94
C TYR A 168 -3.40 0.67 -13.10
N ARG A 169 -3.36 2.01 -13.07
CA ARG A 169 -3.97 2.87 -14.06
C ARG A 169 -3.07 3.20 -15.23
N ALA A 170 -1.77 2.91 -15.11
CA ALA A 170 -0.81 3.26 -16.14
C ALA A 170 -0.94 2.34 -17.35
N ALA A 171 -1.30 2.90 -18.49
CA ALA A 171 -1.04 2.27 -19.76
C ALA A 171 0.48 2.17 -19.96
N LEU A 172 0.94 1.08 -20.57
CA LEU A 172 2.33 0.98 -21.01
C LEU A 172 2.52 1.91 -22.22
N ASN A 173 2.87 3.17 -21.95
CA ASN A 173 3.08 4.18 -23.00
C ASN A 173 4.43 4.03 -23.72
N ASN A 174 5.31 3.18 -23.19
CA ASN A 174 6.63 2.99 -23.78
C ASN A 174 6.71 1.63 -24.45
N GLN A 175 6.61 1.64 -25.78
CA GLN A 175 6.74 0.45 -26.64
C GLN A 175 8.20 0.10 -26.97
N HIS A 176 9.16 0.89 -26.50
CA HIS A 176 10.56 0.62 -26.76
C HIS A 176 11.04 -0.54 -25.91
N ILE A 177 11.38 -1.65 -26.57
CA ILE A 177 12.11 -2.74 -25.93
C ILE A 177 13.53 -2.24 -25.70
N ILE A 178 13.83 -1.91 -24.46
CA ILE A 178 15.19 -1.60 -24.05
C ILE A 178 15.86 -2.93 -23.70
N GLU A 179 16.98 -3.21 -24.31
CA GLU A 179 17.81 -4.33 -23.91
C GLU A 179 18.23 -4.12 -22.44
N VAL A 180 17.72 -4.97 -21.56
CA VAL A 180 17.99 -4.88 -20.13
C VAL A 180 19.38 -5.45 -19.88
N SER A 181 20.27 -4.64 -19.32
CA SER A 181 21.56 -5.14 -18.81
C SER A 181 21.36 -6.34 -17.91
N LYS A 182 22.12 -7.42 -18.14
CA LYS A 182 22.07 -8.64 -17.31
C LYS A 182 22.26 -8.34 -15.82
N ASP A 183 23.05 -7.32 -15.49
CA ASP A 183 23.31 -6.91 -14.10
C ASP A 183 22.07 -6.29 -13.44
N LEU A 184 21.15 -5.70 -14.21
CA LEU A 184 19.94 -5.07 -13.71
C LEU A 184 18.71 -5.98 -13.75
N ALA A 185 18.74 -7.08 -14.47
CA ALA A 185 17.61 -8.01 -14.54
C ALA A 185 17.11 -8.48 -13.15
N PRO A 186 17.99 -8.86 -12.20
CA PRO A 186 17.55 -9.20 -10.85
C PRO A 186 16.93 -8.02 -10.08
N ILE A 187 17.41 -6.80 -10.33
CA ILE A 187 16.87 -5.58 -9.72
C ILE A 187 15.45 -5.32 -10.21
N PHE A 188 15.21 -5.43 -11.53
CA PHE A 188 13.86 -5.27 -12.08
C PHE A 188 12.92 -6.39 -11.63
N ALA A 189 13.40 -7.63 -11.50
CA ALA A 189 12.61 -8.72 -10.96
C ALA A 189 12.16 -8.43 -9.52
N MET A 190 13.08 -7.96 -8.67
CA MET A 190 12.77 -7.59 -7.28
C MET A 190 11.89 -6.34 -7.20
N TYR A 191 12.07 -5.36 -8.10
CA TYR A 191 11.18 -4.20 -8.18
C TYR A 191 9.75 -4.62 -8.55
N ARG A 192 9.59 -5.53 -9.53
CA ARG A 192 8.29 -6.10 -9.88
C ARG A 192 7.68 -6.86 -8.70
N GLU A 193 8.47 -7.63 -7.98
CA GLU A 193 8.02 -8.33 -6.75
C GLU A 193 7.52 -7.34 -5.70
N ALA A 194 8.24 -6.24 -5.49
CA ALA A 194 7.78 -5.17 -4.61
C ALA A 194 6.45 -4.58 -5.07
N LYS A 195 6.28 -4.32 -6.37
CA LYS A 195 5.04 -3.75 -6.91
C LYS A 195 3.86 -4.71 -6.84
N ASN A 196 4.11 -6.01 -6.96
CA ASN A 196 3.09 -7.05 -6.84
C ASN A 196 2.74 -7.39 -5.38
N SER A 197 3.57 -6.97 -4.42
CA SER A 197 3.32 -7.24 -3.02
C SER A 197 2.19 -6.35 -2.47
N HIS A 198 1.31 -6.96 -1.69
CA HIS A 198 0.25 -6.27 -0.95
C HIS A 198 0.68 -5.91 0.47
N SER A 199 1.82 -6.45 0.93
CA SER A 199 2.40 -6.12 2.22
C SER A 199 3.38 -4.97 2.08
N ASP A 200 3.10 -3.83 2.70
CA ASP A 200 4.01 -2.70 2.74
C ASP A 200 5.34 -3.03 3.42
N PHE A 201 5.33 -3.93 4.39
CA PHE A 201 6.54 -4.42 5.05
C PHE A 201 7.44 -5.20 4.10
N TYR A 202 6.87 -6.14 3.35
CA TYR A 202 7.64 -6.92 2.37
C TYR A 202 8.07 -6.07 1.17
N LYS A 203 7.20 -5.19 0.69
CA LYS A 203 7.51 -4.20 -0.34
C LYS A 203 8.70 -3.33 0.07
N PHE A 204 8.69 -2.83 1.31
CA PHE A 204 9.80 -2.07 1.88
C PHE A 204 11.11 -2.90 1.92
N LEU A 205 11.05 -4.16 2.35
CA LEU A 205 12.22 -5.03 2.34
C LEU A 205 12.79 -5.24 0.94
N CYS A 206 11.94 -5.37 -0.08
CA CYS A 206 12.38 -5.45 -1.47
C CYS A 206 13.10 -4.16 -1.91
N TYR A 207 12.52 -2.99 -1.63
CA TYR A 207 13.14 -1.71 -1.92
C TYR A 207 14.47 -1.52 -1.18
N HIS A 208 14.51 -1.88 0.09
CA HIS A 208 15.73 -1.84 0.89
C HIS A 208 16.84 -2.73 0.28
N LYS A 209 16.51 -3.96 -0.13
CA LYS A 209 17.48 -4.88 -0.77
C LYS A 209 17.96 -4.35 -2.12
N ILE A 210 17.09 -3.75 -2.93
CA ILE A 210 17.48 -3.11 -4.18
C ILE A 210 18.49 -1.99 -3.92
N MET A 211 18.21 -1.13 -2.93
CA MET A 211 19.10 -0.03 -2.58
C MET A 211 20.44 -0.53 -2.01
N ASP A 212 20.43 -1.54 -1.16
CA ASP A 212 21.66 -2.16 -0.63
C ASP A 212 22.54 -2.68 -1.76
N GLY A 213 21.96 -3.41 -2.72
CA GLY A 213 22.66 -3.89 -3.90
C GLY A 213 23.23 -2.77 -4.78
N LEU A 214 22.43 -1.73 -5.07
CA LEU A 214 22.81 -0.61 -5.93
C LEU A 214 23.82 0.32 -5.26
N LEU A 215 23.71 0.56 -3.96
CA LEU A 215 24.66 1.41 -3.21
C LEU A 215 25.96 0.68 -2.86
N GLY A 216 25.91 -0.64 -2.74
CA GLY A 216 27.01 -1.51 -2.36
C GLY A 216 27.65 -2.25 -3.55
N THR A 217 27.29 -3.51 -3.71
CA THR A 217 27.98 -4.48 -4.62
C THR A 217 27.98 -4.03 -6.07
N LEU A 218 26.82 -3.61 -6.58
CA LEU A 218 26.71 -3.21 -8.01
C LEU A 218 27.44 -1.91 -8.29
N ARG A 219 27.40 -0.95 -7.37
CA ARG A 219 28.17 0.29 -7.52
C ARG A 219 29.68 0.02 -7.51
N THR A 220 30.11 -0.88 -6.64
CA THR A 220 31.53 -1.28 -6.58
C THR A 220 31.95 -1.98 -7.88
N ALA A 221 31.18 -2.91 -8.38
CA ALA A 221 31.45 -3.63 -9.63
C ALA A 221 31.55 -2.69 -10.84
N ILE A 222 30.60 -1.73 -10.97
CA ILE A 222 30.59 -0.77 -12.09
C ILE A 222 31.79 0.19 -12.01
N ASN A 223 32.19 0.63 -10.81
CA ASN A 223 33.37 1.47 -10.62
C ASN A 223 34.66 0.71 -10.93
N GLN A 224 34.81 -0.55 -10.54
CA GLN A 224 35.95 -1.40 -10.89
C GLN A 224 36.07 -1.58 -12.41
N ARG A 225 34.92 -1.81 -13.09
CA ARG A 225 34.89 -1.92 -14.55
C ARG A 225 35.29 -0.62 -15.21
N ALA A 226 34.79 0.52 -14.73
CA ALA A 226 35.19 1.84 -15.23
C ALA A 226 36.70 2.09 -15.06
N HIS A 227 37.25 1.75 -13.90
CA HIS A 227 38.68 1.88 -13.65
C HIS A 227 39.53 1.02 -14.62
N LYS A 228 39.13 -0.23 -14.86
CA LYS A 228 39.82 -1.10 -15.86
C LYS A 228 39.79 -0.50 -17.27
N LEU A 229 38.71 0.18 -17.63
CA LEU A 229 38.52 0.83 -18.91
C LEU A 229 39.10 2.25 -18.98
N LYS A 230 39.72 2.71 -17.89
CA LYS A 230 40.24 4.09 -17.77
C LYS A 230 39.19 5.16 -18.04
N ILE A 231 37.94 4.89 -17.56
CA ILE A 231 36.81 5.81 -17.67
C ILE A 231 36.64 6.50 -16.32
N GLU A 232 36.77 7.83 -16.33
CA GLU A 232 36.45 8.62 -15.16
C GLU A 232 34.96 8.91 -15.07
N PHE A 233 34.35 8.51 -13.97
CA PHE A 233 32.98 8.92 -13.62
C PHE A 233 33.05 10.16 -12.73
N GLN A 234 32.32 11.20 -13.10
CA GLN A 234 32.04 12.27 -12.15
C GLN A 234 31.31 11.69 -10.94
N ARG A 235 31.86 11.88 -9.77
CA ARG A 235 31.24 11.46 -8.49
C ARG A 235 30.00 12.32 -8.23
N ARG A 236 28.89 11.98 -8.89
CA ARG A 236 27.59 12.56 -8.53
C ARG A 236 26.99 11.75 -7.38
N ARG A 237 26.55 12.45 -6.34
CA ARG A 237 25.76 11.85 -5.27
C ARG A 237 24.32 11.79 -5.74
N ASP A 238 23.72 10.61 -5.68
CA ASP A 238 22.28 10.48 -5.88
C ASP A 238 21.58 11.05 -4.64
N LEU A 239 20.69 12.03 -4.85
CA LEU A 239 20.01 12.75 -3.79
C LEU A 239 18.56 12.27 -3.70
N VAL A 240 18.00 12.32 -2.49
CA VAL A 240 16.56 12.07 -2.26
C VAL A 240 15.78 13.06 -3.14
N PRO A 241 14.91 12.57 -4.03
CA PRO A 241 14.16 13.41 -4.94
C PRO A 241 13.24 14.40 -4.21
N ASP A 242 13.01 15.55 -4.82
CA ASP A 242 11.97 16.48 -4.39
C ASP A 242 10.65 16.08 -5.05
N ASP A 243 9.65 15.75 -4.25
CA ASP A 243 8.33 15.40 -4.71
C ASP A 243 7.29 15.89 -3.68
N PRO A 244 6.21 16.57 -4.13
CA PRO A 244 5.20 17.13 -3.24
C PRO A 244 4.41 16.08 -2.44
N GLU A 245 4.38 14.82 -2.88
CA GLU A 245 3.67 13.73 -2.19
C GLU A 245 4.52 13.08 -1.09
N ILE A 246 5.78 13.45 -0.92
CA ILE A 246 6.59 12.96 0.20
C ILE A 246 5.96 13.39 1.51
N ALA A 247 5.77 12.42 2.39
CA ALA A 247 5.16 12.66 3.70
C ALA A 247 5.92 13.74 4.48
N PRO A 248 5.23 14.64 5.21
CA PRO A 248 5.84 15.78 5.89
C PRO A 248 7.03 15.41 6.77
N ILE A 249 6.99 14.25 7.41
CA ILE A 249 8.05 13.75 8.29
C ILE A 249 9.40 13.50 7.58
N TYR A 250 9.38 13.29 6.24
CA TYR A 250 10.58 13.02 5.44
C TYR A 250 10.98 14.19 4.54
N ARG A 251 10.31 15.33 4.61
CA ARG A 251 10.63 16.49 3.76
C ARG A 251 12.00 17.10 4.07
N SER A 252 12.45 16.99 5.30
CA SER A 252 13.81 17.42 5.68
C SER A 252 14.93 16.58 5.07
N ASP A 253 14.60 15.38 4.56
CA ASP A 253 15.55 14.49 3.92
C ASP A 253 15.71 14.79 2.42
N ILE A 254 14.80 15.57 1.82
CA ILE A 254 14.87 15.98 0.40
C ILE A 254 16.22 16.66 0.12
N GLY A 255 16.85 16.26 -0.97
CA GLY A 255 18.17 16.80 -1.36
C GLY A 255 19.35 16.26 -0.55
N THR A 256 19.14 15.45 0.47
CA THR A 256 20.22 14.73 1.15
C THR A 256 20.70 13.53 0.31
N PRO A 257 21.95 13.05 0.49
CA PRO A 257 22.39 11.83 -0.20
C PRO A 257 21.52 10.63 0.14
N ILE A 258 21.05 9.90 -0.88
CA ILE A 258 20.24 8.68 -0.69
C ILE A 258 20.96 7.67 0.22
N LYS A 259 22.30 7.57 0.13
CA LYS A 259 23.07 6.69 1.01
C LYS A 259 22.94 7.09 2.47
N ALA A 260 22.93 8.37 2.78
CA ALA A 260 22.75 8.84 4.16
C ALA A 260 21.32 8.56 4.66
N PHE A 261 20.31 8.78 3.83
CA PHE A 261 18.93 8.43 4.16
C PHE A 261 18.74 6.92 4.39
N PHE A 262 19.37 6.10 3.54
CA PHE A 262 19.37 4.64 3.68
C PHE A 262 20.01 4.20 5.00
N ASP A 263 21.20 4.73 5.35
CA ASP A 263 21.94 4.32 6.53
C ASP A 263 21.33 4.82 7.84
N ASN A 264 20.81 6.06 7.85
CA ASN A 264 20.37 6.74 9.07
C ASN A 264 18.86 6.60 9.36
N VAL A 265 18.05 6.39 8.32
CA VAL A 265 16.59 6.32 8.46
C VAL A 265 16.08 4.91 8.13
N MET A 266 16.27 4.47 6.89
CA MET A 266 15.63 3.24 6.41
C MET A 266 16.11 2.00 7.13
N THR A 267 17.43 1.83 7.29
CA THR A 267 18.00 0.63 7.91
C THR A 267 17.68 0.56 9.41
N PRO A 268 18.00 1.58 10.23
CA PRO A 268 17.83 1.47 11.68
C PRO A 268 16.37 1.54 12.14
N GLN A 269 15.52 2.28 11.44
CA GLN A 269 14.15 2.52 11.90
C GLN A 269 13.13 1.54 11.35
N PHE A 270 13.40 0.94 10.18
CA PHE A 270 12.43 0.10 9.47
C PHE A 270 12.97 -1.30 9.20
N ARG A 271 14.08 -1.43 8.46
CA ARG A 271 14.62 -2.74 8.08
C ARG A 271 14.92 -3.60 9.29
N ASN A 272 15.60 -3.03 10.29
CA ASN A 272 15.99 -3.79 11.49
C ASN A 272 14.74 -4.19 12.29
N ALA A 273 13.74 -3.33 12.42
CA ALA A 273 12.49 -3.66 13.10
C ALA A 273 11.76 -4.83 12.41
N ILE A 274 11.63 -4.78 11.09
CA ILE A 274 10.96 -5.85 10.32
C ILE A 274 11.78 -7.16 10.38
N ALA A 275 13.11 -7.09 10.22
CA ALA A 275 13.95 -8.28 10.14
C ALA A 275 14.13 -9.00 11.49
N HIS A 276 14.09 -8.27 12.59
CA HIS A 276 14.32 -8.80 13.92
C HIS A 276 13.06 -8.91 14.78
N PHE A 277 11.93 -8.44 14.27
CA PHE A 277 10.66 -8.40 14.99
C PHE A 277 10.71 -7.61 16.32
N ILE A 278 11.76 -6.81 16.49
CA ILE A 278 12.00 -6.00 17.68
C ILE A 278 12.33 -4.58 17.25
N THR A 279 11.67 -3.61 17.84
CA THR A 279 11.92 -2.19 17.61
C THR A 279 13.14 -1.70 18.39
N LYS A 280 13.63 -0.49 18.09
CA LYS A 280 14.80 0.09 18.75
C LYS A 280 14.70 0.19 20.27
N ASP A 281 13.50 0.39 20.77
CA ASP A 281 13.16 0.48 22.20
C ASP A 281 12.98 -0.88 22.89
N GLY A 282 13.18 -1.98 22.15
CA GLY A 282 13.05 -3.35 22.67
C GLY A 282 11.62 -3.88 22.66
N SER A 283 10.65 -3.13 22.16
CA SER A 283 9.28 -3.62 22.00
C SER A 283 9.15 -4.57 20.80
N ILE A 284 8.10 -5.39 20.82
CA ILE A 284 7.77 -6.28 19.69
C ILE A 284 7.04 -5.48 18.62
N LEU A 285 7.47 -5.62 17.37
CA LEU A 285 6.82 -4.99 16.23
C LEU A 285 5.45 -5.60 15.98
N ASN A 286 4.40 -4.82 16.18
CA ASN A 286 3.03 -5.23 15.82
C ASN A 286 2.69 -4.72 14.42
N LEU A 287 2.67 -5.62 13.43
CA LEU A 287 2.39 -5.28 12.03
C LEU A 287 0.94 -4.86 11.79
N SER A 288 0.02 -5.28 12.66
CA SER A 288 -1.40 -4.94 12.56
C SER A 288 -1.77 -3.65 13.31
N ALA A 289 -0.83 -3.05 14.04
CA ALA A 289 -1.07 -1.78 14.70
C ALA A 289 -1.20 -0.65 13.65
N PRO A 290 -2.29 0.14 13.63
CA PRO A 290 -2.49 1.22 12.67
C PRO A 290 -1.36 2.24 12.63
N SER A 291 -0.75 2.56 13.77
CA SER A 291 0.41 3.44 13.83
C SER A 291 1.64 2.86 13.11
N THR A 292 1.87 1.55 13.23
CA THR A 292 2.94 0.84 12.52
C THR A 292 2.66 0.81 11.01
N MET A 293 1.43 0.50 10.62
CA MET A 293 1.01 0.49 9.22
C MET A 293 1.16 1.88 8.59
N LEU A 294 0.69 2.94 9.26
CA LEU A 294 0.81 4.31 8.78
C LEU A 294 2.27 4.71 8.59
N LYS A 295 3.12 4.45 9.59
CA LYS A 295 4.55 4.75 9.52
C LYS A 295 5.22 4.07 8.32
N HIS A 296 4.87 2.82 8.03
CA HIS A 296 5.40 2.10 6.87
C HIS A 296 4.82 2.61 5.55
N ALA A 297 3.56 2.99 5.50
CA ALA A 297 2.96 3.63 4.33
C ALA A 297 3.63 4.97 4.00
N GLU A 298 3.98 5.77 5.00
CA GLU A 298 4.65 7.07 4.83
C GLU A 298 6.07 6.94 4.27
N ILE A 299 6.87 5.96 4.75
CA ILE A 299 8.24 5.75 4.25
C ILE A 299 8.25 5.11 2.86
N MET A 300 7.19 4.44 2.46
CA MET A 300 7.14 3.66 1.22
C MET A 300 7.35 4.53 -0.02
N TYR A 301 6.69 5.68 -0.07
CA TYR A 301 6.74 6.56 -1.23
C TYR A 301 8.15 7.09 -1.48
N VAL A 302 8.78 7.68 -0.46
CA VAL A 302 10.15 8.21 -0.58
C VAL A 302 11.16 7.08 -0.86
N SER A 303 10.92 5.88 -0.33
CA SER A 303 11.76 4.70 -0.61
C SER A 303 11.68 4.32 -2.09
N GLU A 304 10.49 4.28 -2.67
CA GLU A 304 10.32 3.97 -4.10
C GLU A 304 10.99 5.03 -4.99
N LEU A 305 10.84 6.31 -4.68
CA LEU A 305 11.53 7.39 -5.39
C LEU A 305 13.05 7.23 -5.36
N CYS A 306 13.61 6.93 -4.19
CA CYS A 306 15.04 6.67 -4.05
C CYS A 306 15.51 5.47 -4.86
N VAL A 307 14.76 4.36 -4.82
CA VAL A 307 15.04 3.15 -5.63
C VAL A 307 15.07 3.49 -7.11
N ARG A 308 14.05 4.17 -7.62
CA ARG A 308 13.97 4.55 -9.04
C ARG A 308 15.14 5.44 -9.44
N LYS A 309 15.50 6.41 -8.60
CA LYS A 309 16.65 7.29 -8.84
C LYS A 309 17.97 6.53 -8.92
N LEU A 310 18.18 5.57 -8.02
CA LEU A 310 19.38 4.73 -8.04
C LEU A 310 19.42 3.81 -9.26
N ILE A 311 18.30 3.21 -9.66
CA ILE A 311 18.21 2.37 -10.88
C ILE A 311 18.57 3.22 -12.10
N GLU A 312 17.94 4.40 -12.25
CA GLU A 312 18.22 5.33 -13.37
C GLU A 312 19.70 5.72 -13.42
N SER A 313 20.27 6.11 -12.28
CA SER A 313 21.70 6.45 -12.17
C SER A 313 22.60 5.28 -12.58
N HIS A 314 22.26 4.06 -12.16
CA HIS A 314 23.02 2.85 -12.52
C HIS A 314 22.91 2.53 -14.00
N GLN A 315 21.72 2.64 -14.60
CA GLN A 315 21.53 2.47 -16.05
C GLN A 315 22.37 3.46 -16.86
N GLN A 316 22.40 4.74 -16.44
CA GLN A 316 23.22 5.76 -17.10
C GLN A 316 24.71 5.42 -17.04
N LEU A 317 25.20 4.92 -15.90
CA LEU A 317 26.58 4.49 -15.77
C LEU A 317 26.90 3.27 -16.63
N ALA A 318 26.00 2.27 -16.65
CA ALA A 318 26.15 1.07 -17.45
C ALA A 318 26.17 1.40 -18.96
N ALA A 319 25.29 2.28 -19.42
CA ALA A 319 25.24 2.73 -20.82
C ALA A 319 26.53 3.44 -21.23
N ARG A 320 27.11 4.29 -20.38
CA ARG A 320 28.40 4.95 -20.65
C ARG A 320 29.54 3.94 -20.80
N LEU A 321 29.52 2.87 -20.02
CA LEU A 321 30.53 1.80 -20.14
C LEU A 321 30.36 1.00 -21.42
N ALA A 322 29.14 0.75 -21.89
CA ALA A 322 28.84 0.02 -23.12
C ALA A 322 29.32 0.79 -24.34
N ILE A 323 29.01 2.08 -24.44
CA ILE A 323 29.41 2.95 -25.57
C ILE A 323 30.93 2.95 -25.77
N LYS A 324 31.73 2.96 -24.70
CA LYS A 324 33.20 2.98 -24.81
C LYS A 324 33.82 1.60 -25.07
N ASN A 325 33.08 0.51 -24.90
CA ASN A 325 33.53 -0.82 -25.24
C ASN A 325 33.30 -1.19 -26.71
N GLY A 326 32.68 -0.32 -27.50
CA GLY A 326 32.43 -0.57 -28.93
C GLY A 326 31.35 -1.61 -29.20
N THR A 327 30.46 -1.84 -28.21
CA THR A 327 29.24 -2.67 -28.34
C THR A 327 28.02 -1.80 -28.37
#